data_d0113ead612eedcfa27921e136020db3
#
_entry.id   d0113ead612eedcfa27921e136020db3
#
_cell.length_a   1.000
_cell.length_b   1.000
_cell.length_c   1.000
_cell.angle_alpha   90.00
_cell.angle_beta   90.00
_cell.angle_gamma   90.00
#
_symmetry.space_group_name_H-M   'P 1'
#
loop_
_entity.id
_entity.type
_entity.pdbx_description
1 polymer ?
#
loop_
_entity_poly.entity_id
_entity_poly.type
_entity_poly.pdbx_seq_one_letter_code
_entity_poly.pdbx_strand_id
1 'polypeptide(L)'
;MISIDLHAKYRVKKWLRDNAIDIRLVQNCTNIILNQIRKYKNSECHKIEIKQYKTDTGSGYFFGFDELYLTGKLDQNGWSKDKRFDTFVSHYLHELRHWIQDNILGVSEDKLNYTDEDAEKDRPTYVKNKWEVDARRFERKYKKEFIKLYHLLEKLSDKKDSC
;
A
#
# COMPACT_ATOMS: atom_id res chain seq x y z
N MET A 1 -2.50 -13.92 -14.23
CA MET A 1 -1.67 -13.62 -13.04
C MET A 1 -1.46 -12.12 -13.05
N ILE A 2 -1.83 -11.42 -12.00
CA ILE A 2 -1.56 -9.97 -11.90
C ILE A 2 -0.12 -9.81 -11.43
N SER A 3 0.62 -8.93 -12.05
CA SER A 3 1.90 -8.45 -11.55
C SER A 3 1.87 -6.94 -11.38
N ILE A 4 2.53 -6.47 -10.34
CA ILE A 4 2.70 -5.04 -10.07
C ILE A 4 4.18 -4.72 -10.16
N ASP A 5 4.50 -3.65 -10.86
CA ASP A 5 5.82 -3.02 -10.91
C ASP A 5 5.77 -1.73 -10.06
N LEU A 6 6.44 -1.73 -8.92
CA LEU A 6 6.40 -0.65 -7.95
C LEU A 6 7.54 0.34 -8.16
N HIS A 7 7.20 1.59 -8.29
CA HIS A 7 8.14 2.70 -8.39
C HIS A 7 7.97 3.67 -7.23
N ALA A 8 9.03 3.89 -6.45
CA ALA A 8 9.05 4.91 -5.41
C ALA A 8 9.57 6.25 -5.96
N LYS A 9 8.82 7.33 -5.76
CA LYS A 9 9.31 8.69 -6.06
C LYS A 9 10.41 9.10 -5.08
N TYR A 10 11.20 10.10 -5.45
CA TYR A 10 12.44 10.49 -4.75
C TYR A 10 12.31 10.55 -3.23
N ARG A 11 11.26 11.21 -2.71
CA ARG A 11 11.05 11.36 -1.26
C ARG A 11 10.80 10.02 -0.58
N VAL A 12 9.91 9.20 -1.15
CA VAL A 12 9.64 7.84 -0.64
C VAL A 12 10.88 6.96 -0.78
N LYS A 13 11.57 7.02 -1.91
CA LYS A 13 12.80 6.25 -2.13
C LYS A 13 13.86 6.54 -1.08
N LYS A 14 14.05 7.83 -0.73
CA LYS A 14 14.94 8.22 0.36
C LYS A 14 14.47 7.65 1.69
N TRP A 15 13.18 7.82 2.02
CA TRP A 15 12.60 7.34 3.27
C TRP A 15 12.72 5.81 3.41
N LEU A 16 12.42 5.04 2.37
CA LEU A 16 12.56 3.58 2.35
C LEU A 16 14.00 3.17 2.64
N ARG A 17 14.97 3.78 1.96
CA ARG A 17 16.39 3.53 2.18
C ARG A 17 16.82 3.84 3.61
N ASP A 18 16.42 4.99 4.14
CA ASP A 18 16.79 5.46 5.50
C ASP A 18 16.19 4.52 6.59
N ASN A 19 15.13 3.78 6.25
CA ASN A 19 14.49 2.79 7.12
C ASN A 19 14.84 1.33 6.77
N ALA A 20 15.80 1.10 5.86
CA ALA A 20 16.22 -0.22 5.39
C ALA A 20 15.07 -1.06 4.78
N ILE A 21 14.15 -0.42 4.05
CA ILE A 21 13.04 -1.09 3.37
C ILE A 21 13.36 -1.22 1.87
N ASP A 22 13.48 -2.44 1.37
CA ASP A 22 13.72 -2.71 -0.06
C ASP A 22 12.38 -2.74 -0.83
N ILE A 23 12.21 -1.80 -1.76
CA ILE A 23 11.00 -1.70 -2.59
C ILE A 23 10.78 -2.95 -3.45
N ARG A 24 11.84 -3.67 -3.85
CA ARG A 24 11.73 -4.91 -4.63
C ARG A 24 11.12 -6.03 -3.79
N LEU A 25 11.46 -6.09 -2.49
CA LEU A 25 10.84 -7.05 -1.57
C LEU A 25 9.37 -6.69 -1.32
N VAL A 26 9.04 -5.40 -1.19
CA VAL A 26 7.64 -4.93 -1.12
C VAL A 26 6.86 -5.37 -2.35
N GLN A 27 7.41 -5.17 -3.55
CA GLN A 27 6.80 -5.61 -4.80
C GLN A 27 6.58 -7.13 -4.84
N ASN A 28 7.59 -7.91 -4.47
CA ASN A 28 7.49 -9.36 -4.47
C ASN A 28 6.42 -9.87 -3.50
N CYS A 29 6.36 -9.31 -2.28
CA CYS A 29 5.30 -9.62 -1.33
C CYS A 29 3.92 -9.29 -1.88
N THR A 30 3.78 -8.12 -2.52
CA THR A 30 2.53 -7.69 -3.16
C THR A 30 2.09 -8.69 -4.23
N ASN A 31 2.99 -9.06 -5.13
CA ASN A 31 2.70 -10.02 -6.20
C ASN A 31 2.30 -11.40 -5.65
N ILE A 32 2.95 -11.88 -4.60
CA ILE A 32 2.59 -13.14 -3.94
C ILE A 32 1.18 -13.06 -3.37
N ILE A 33 0.85 -12.01 -2.62
CA ILE A 33 -0.48 -11.83 -2.02
C ILE A 33 -1.57 -11.70 -3.09
N LEU A 34 -1.35 -10.90 -4.13
CA LEU A 34 -2.32 -10.73 -5.21
C LEU A 34 -2.59 -12.04 -5.96
N ASN A 35 -1.58 -12.87 -6.16
CA ASN A 35 -1.73 -14.16 -6.82
C ASN A 35 -2.48 -15.21 -5.95
N GLN A 36 -2.51 -15.06 -4.65
CA GLN A 36 -3.34 -15.88 -3.76
C GLN A 36 -4.83 -15.51 -3.86
N ILE A 37 -5.14 -14.30 -4.30
CA ILE A 37 -6.51 -13.84 -4.45
C ILE A 37 -7.04 -14.32 -5.80
N ARG A 38 -7.56 -15.56 -5.84
CA ARG A 38 -8.01 -16.30 -7.04
C ARG A 38 -9.00 -15.57 -7.97
N LYS A 39 -9.52 -14.42 -7.57
CA LYS A 39 -10.47 -13.61 -8.37
C LYS A 39 -9.80 -12.81 -9.48
N TYR A 40 -8.49 -12.64 -9.44
CA TYR A 40 -7.77 -11.78 -10.38
C TYR A 40 -7.17 -12.65 -11.48
N LYS A 41 -7.88 -12.78 -12.60
CA LYS A 41 -7.48 -13.64 -13.72
C LYS A 41 -6.70 -12.93 -14.83
N ASN A 42 -6.55 -11.62 -14.77
CA ASN A 42 -5.87 -10.87 -15.82
C ASN A 42 -4.35 -11.04 -15.72
N SER A 43 -3.71 -11.23 -16.87
CA SER A 43 -2.25 -11.38 -16.99
C SER A 43 -1.55 -10.04 -17.29
N GLU A 44 -2.08 -8.95 -16.79
CA GLU A 44 -1.55 -7.61 -17.03
C GLU A 44 -0.51 -7.25 -15.97
N CYS A 45 0.52 -6.53 -16.41
CA CYS A 45 1.49 -5.90 -15.52
C CYS A 45 1.07 -4.44 -15.32
N HIS A 46 0.83 -4.06 -14.08
CA HIS A 46 0.44 -2.71 -13.72
C HIS A 46 1.61 -1.98 -13.08
N LYS A 47 1.87 -0.76 -13.53
CA LYS A 47 2.88 0.10 -12.93
C LYS A 47 2.22 0.99 -11.88
N ILE A 48 2.70 0.94 -10.62
CA ILE A 48 2.18 1.77 -9.54
C ILE A 48 3.31 2.66 -9.01
N GLU A 49 3.06 3.95 -8.88
CA GLU A 49 3.96 4.90 -8.25
C GLU A 49 3.59 5.14 -6.78
N ILE A 50 4.56 4.97 -5.88
CA ILE A 50 4.39 5.31 -4.47
C ILE A 50 4.97 6.71 -4.24
N LYS A 51 4.13 7.60 -3.71
CA LYS A 51 4.45 8.98 -3.33
C LYS A 51 4.23 9.20 -1.85
N GLN A 52 4.67 10.31 -1.32
CA GLN A 52 4.43 10.70 0.07
C GLN A 52 3.94 12.15 0.14
N TYR A 53 2.90 12.39 0.92
CA TYR A 53 2.46 13.75 1.23
C TYR A 53 3.55 14.53 1.97
N LYS A 54 3.58 15.85 1.77
CA LYS A 54 4.49 16.75 2.49
C LYS A 54 4.00 17.08 3.90
N THR A 55 2.71 16.89 4.14
CA THR A 55 2.01 17.23 5.37
C THR A 55 1.54 15.97 6.11
N ASP A 56 1.11 16.13 7.35
CA ASP A 56 0.56 15.05 8.19
C ASP A 56 -0.87 14.64 7.81
N THR A 57 -1.24 14.77 6.54
CA THR A 57 -2.47 14.24 5.99
C THR A 57 -2.49 12.71 6.02
N GLY A 58 -3.66 12.10 5.95
CA GLY A 58 -3.81 10.66 5.80
C GLY A 58 -3.12 10.13 4.55
N SER A 59 -3.04 8.82 4.39
CA SER A 59 -2.69 8.20 3.11
C SER A 59 -3.88 8.33 2.16
N GLY A 60 -3.66 8.14 0.86
CA GLY A 60 -4.71 8.21 -0.13
C GLY A 60 -4.35 7.53 -1.43
N TYR A 61 -5.37 7.08 -2.14
CA TYR A 61 -5.30 6.66 -3.51
C TYR A 61 -6.14 7.63 -4.38
N PHE A 62 -5.59 8.06 -5.52
CA PHE A 62 -6.34 8.88 -6.47
C PHE A 62 -6.89 8.00 -7.58
N PHE A 63 -8.22 7.97 -7.71
CA PHE A 63 -8.91 7.20 -8.74
C PHE A 63 -8.50 7.65 -10.15
N GLY A 64 -8.29 6.68 -11.05
CA GLY A 64 -7.83 6.92 -12.40
C GLY A 64 -6.33 7.20 -12.53
N PHE A 65 -5.58 7.19 -11.43
CA PHE A 65 -4.13 7.32 -11.43
C PHE A 65 -3.49 6.10 -10.76
N ASP A 66 -2.41 5.60 -11.33
CA ASP A 66 -1.62 4.52 -10.72
C ASP A 66 -0.68 5.07 -9.63
N GLU A 67 -1.23 5.82 -8.68
CA GLU A 67 -0.47 6.53 -7.65
C GLU A 67 -1.01 6.26 -6.25
N LEU A 68 -0.16 5.73 -5.37
CA LEU A 68 -0.46 5.60 -3.95
C LEU A 68 0.27 6.69 -3.16
N TYR A 69 -0.48 7.46 -2.38
CA TYR A 69 0.08 8.50 -1.53
C TYR A 69 0.12 8.03 -0.07
N LEU A 70 1.31 7.99 0.50
CA LEU A 70 1.52 7.65 1.90
C LEU A 70 1.51 8.90 2.76
N THR A 71 1.03 8.76 3.99
CA THR A 71 1.02 9.85 4.98
C THR A 71 2.41 10.41 5.27
N GLY A 72 2.51 11.72 5.51
CA GLY A 72 3.73 12.35 6.04
C GLY A 72 4.11 11.88 7.44
N LYS A 73 3.16 11.32 8.22
CA LYS A 73 3.38 10.81 9.58
C LYS A 73 4.29 9.61 9.70
N LEU A 74 4.71 9.01 8.58
CA LEU A 74 5.70 7.93 8.61
C LEU A 74 7.05 8.36 9.23
N ASP A 75 7.34 9.67 9.26
CA ASP A 75 8.57 10.25 9.81
C ASP A 75 8.47 10.68 11.28
N GLN A 76 7.55 10.15 12.07
CA GLN A 76 7.42 10.55 13.47
C GLN A 76 8.70 10.22 14.26
N ASN A 77 9.19 11.24 14.96
CA ASN A 77 10.35 11.10 15.85
C ASN A 77 10.07 10.08 16.96
N GLY A 78 11.10 9.30 17.32
CA GLY A 78 11.02 8.31 18.40
C GLY A 78 10.45 6.95 18.01
N TRP A 79 10.00 6.75 16.78
CA TRP A 79 9.56 5.41 16.34
C TRP A 79 10.76 4.54 15.98
N SER A 80 10.71 3.26 16.43
CA SER A 80 11.64 2.24 15.97
C SER A 80 11.47 1.94 14.47
N LYS A 81 12.48 1.35 13.84
CA LYS A 81 12.38 0.89 12.44
C LYS A 81 11.22 -0.07 12.23
N ASP A 82 11.02 -1.03 13.17
CA ASP A 82 9.94 -1.98 13.11
C ASP A 82 8.57 -1.29 13.15
N LYS A 83 8.40 -0.28 14.01
CA LYS A 83 7.16 0.50 14.09
C LYS A 83 6.91 1.27 12.81
N ARG A 84 7.95 1.85 12.20
CA ARG A 84 7.85 2.55 10.92
C ARG A 84 7.49 1.60 9.79
N PHE A 85 8.12 0.43 9.73
CA PHE A 85 7.81 -0.61 8.75
C PHE A 85 6.37 -1.12 8.91
N ASP A 86 5.95 -1.44 10.13
CA ASP A 86 4.58 -1.85 10.46
C ASP A 86 3.54 -0.83 10.01
N THR A 87 3.81 0.47 10.25
CA THR A 87 2.93 1.57 9.84
C THR A 87 2.92 1.74 8.32
N PHE A 88 4.10 1.67 7.68
CA PHE A 88 4.20 1.70 6.23
C PHE A 88 3.36 0.60 5.58
N VAL A 89 3.48 -0.65 6.04
CA VAL A 89 2.72 -1.79 5.51
C VAL A 89 1.22 -1.59 5.69
N SER A 90 0.77 -1.03 6.83
CA SER A 90 -0.64 -0.70 7.04
C SER A 90 -1.17 0.25 5.99
N HIS A 91 -0.54 1.41 5.85
CA HIS A 91 -0.96 2.43 4.88
C HIS A 91 -0.85 1.91 3.45
N TYR A 92 0.25 1.24 3.12
CA TYR A 92 0.45 0.69 1.80
C TYR A 92 -0.64 -0.31 1.40
N LEU A 93 -0.97 -1.27 2.25
CA LEU A 93 -1.99 -2.27 1.95
C LEU A 93 -3.39 -1.66 1.88
N HIS A 94 -3.68 -0.64 2.69
CA HIS A 94 -4.95 0.09 2.64
C HIS A 94 -5.13 0.76 1.27
N GLU A 95 -4.15 1.56 0.83
CA GLU A 95 -4.21 2.27 -0.44
C GLU A 95 -4.11 1.33 -1.65
N LEU A 96 -3.32 0.26 -1.53
CA LEU A 96 -3.29 -0.80 -2.55
C LEU A 96 -4.68 -1.42 -2.75
N ARG A 97 -5.48 -1.57 -1.68
CA ARG A 97 -6.84 -2.09 -1.83
C ARG A 97 -7.75 -1.12 -2.58
N HIS A 98 -7.63 0.18 -2.38
CA HIS A 98 -8.34 1.17 -3.18
C HIS A 98 -7.93 1.11 -4.65
N TRP A 99 -6.65 0.98 -4.94
CA TRP A 99 -6.17 0.74 -6.30
C TRP A 99 -6.79 -0.53 -6.93
N ILE A 100 -6.89 -1.63 -6.18
CA ILE A 100 -7.54 -2.87 -6.63
C ILE A 100 -9.04 -2.63 -6.88
N GLN A 101 -9.71 -1.89 -6.03
CA GLN A 101 -11.13 -1.56 -6.18
C GLN A 101 -11.37 -0.83 -7.50
N ASP A 102 -10.56 0.15 -7.83
CA ASP A 102 -10.64 0.90 -9.08
C ASP A 102 -10.25 0.03 -10.29
N ASN A 103 -9.00 -0.40 -10.34
CA ASN A 103 -8.39 -0.96 -11.55
C ASN A 103 -8.80 -2.42 -11.83
N ILE A 104 -9.13 -3.18 -10.80
CA ILE A 104 -9.44 -4.61 -10.93
C ILE A 104 -10.93 -4.90 -10.76
N LEU A 105 -11.60 -4.20 -9.86
CA LEU A 105 -13.02 -4.44 -9.55
C LEU A 105 -13.95 -3.45 -10.26
N GLY A 106 -13.41 -2.44 -10.95
CA GLY A 106 -14.17 -1.46 -11.70
C GLY A 106 -15.09 -0.60 -10.83
N VAL A 107 -14.62 -0.26 -9.64
CA VAL A 107 -15.31 0.68 -8.75
C VAL A 107 -14.92 2.07 -9.16
N SER A 108 -15.82 2.79 -9.83
CA SER A 108 -15.59 4.20 -10.18
C SER A 108 -15.79 5.13 -9.00
N GLU A 109 -15.17 6.31 -9.06
CA GLU A 109 -15.31 7.38 -8.08
C GLU A 109 -16.78 7.75 -7.82
N ASP A 110 -17.61 7.80 -8.86
CA ASP A 110 -19.05 8.02 -8.75
C ASP A 110 -19.79 7.03 -7.84
N LYS A 111 -19.26 5.81 -7.70
CA LYS A 111 -19.82 4.79 -6.81
C LYS A 111 -19.40 4.96 -5.35
N LEU A 112 -18.41 5.81 -5.10
CA LEU A 112 -17.96 6.08 -3.73
C LEU A 112 -18.95 6.96 -2.99
N ASN A 113 -19.71 7.82 -3.68
CA ASN A 113 -20.62 8.80 -3.12
C ASN A 113 -19.99 9.67 -2.00
N TYR A 114 -18.68 9.93 -2.10
CA TYR A 114 -17.92 10.57 -1.04
C TYR A 114 -16.67 11.25 -1.59
N THR A 115 -16.51 12.53 -1.33
CA THR A 115 -15.32 13.31 -1.69
C THR A 115 -14.36 13.43 -0.49
N ASP A 116 -13.12 13.86 -0.73
CA ASP A 116 -12.18 14.17 0.36
C ASP A 116 -12.71 15.26 1.30
N GLU A 117 -13.44 16.23 0.76
CA GLU A 117 -14.12 17.26 1.57
C GLU A 117 -15.20 16.68 2.49
N ASP A 118 -15.94 15.68 2.01
CA ASP A 118 -16.93 14.98 2.82
C ASP A 118 -16.25 14.13 3.91
N ALA A 119 -15.09 13.53 3.60
CA ALA A 119 -14.32 12.78 4.58
C ALA A 119 -13.83 13.65 5.74
N GLU A 120 -13.50 14.91 5.48
CA GLU A 120 -13.11 15.86 6.53
C GLU A 120 -14.32 16.35 7.35
N LYS A 121 -15.48 16.57 6.70
CA LYS A 121 -16.69 17.09 7.34
C LYS A 121 -17.47 16.04 8.12
N ASP A 122 -17.54 14.80 7.62
CA ASP A 122 -18.28 13.70 8.25
C ASP A 122 -17.45 12.41 8.31
N ARG A 123 -16.41 12.44 9.12
CA ARG A 123 -15.53 11.27 9.32
C ARG A 123 -16.26 10.00 9.79
N PRO A 124 -17.30 10.05 10.66
CA PRO A 124 -18.03 8.85 11.02
C PRO A 124 -18.71 8.13 9.85
N THR A 125 -19.30 8.86 8.91
CA THR A 125 -19.92 8.29 7.70
C THR A 125 -18.85 7.78 6.73
N TYR A 126 -17.78 8.54 6.53
CA TYR A 126 -16.63 8.08 5.74
C TYR A 126 -16.08 6.74 6.25
N VAL A 127 -15.84 6.63 7.56
CA VAL A 127 -15.33 5.39 8.16
C VAL A 127 -16.27 4.19 7.95
N LYS A 128 -17.58 4.41 7.78
CA LYS A 128 -18.58 3.37 7.51
C LYS A 128 -18.78 3.08 6.02
N ASN A 129 -18.21 3.89 5.13
CA ASN A 129 -18.27 3.64 3.70
C ASN A 129 -17.78 2.21 3.40
N LYS A 130 -18.55 1.48 2.58
CA LYS A 130 -18.29 0.05 2.30
C LYS A 130 -16.89 -0.21 1.71
N TRP A 131 -16.37 0.73 0.94
CA TRP A 131 -15.06 0.62 0.30
C TRP A 131 -13.93 0.83 1.30
N GLU A 132 -14.11 1.78 2.22
CA GLU A 132 -13.22 2.01 3.35
C GLU A 132 -13.23 0.83 4.33
N VAL A 133 -14.40 0.27 4.60
CA VAL A 133 -14.53 -0.95 5.43
C VAL A 133 -13.80 -2.13 4.77
N ASP A 134 -13.91 -2.27 3.44
CA ASP A 134 -13.24 -3.31 2.69
C ASP A 134 -11.72 -3.11 2.67
N ALA A 135 -11.23 -1.88 2.48
CA ALA A 135 -9.80 -1.57 2.52
C ALA A 135 -9.18 -1.90 3.89
N ARG A 136 -9.84 -1.50 4.99
CA ARG A 136 -9.40 -1.86 6.35
C ARG A 136 -9.47 -3.36 6.63
N ARG A 137 -10.43 -4.08 6.04
CA ARG A 137 -10.52 -5.55 6.16
C ARG A 137 -9.35 -6.22 5.42
N PHE A 138 -9.04 -5.74 4.22
CA PHE A 138 -7.91 -6.22 3.43
C PHE A 138 -6.59 -6.01 4.15
N GLU A 139 -6.34 -4.79 4.64
CA GLU A 139 -5.16 -4.46 5.44
C GLU A 139 -5.01 -5.41 6.63
N ARG A 140 -6.03 -5.54 7.48
CA ARG A 140 -5.99 -6.41 8.66
C ARG A 140 -5.74 -7.88 8.31
N LYS A 141 -6.30 -8.35 7.19
CA LYS A 141 -6.16 -9.73 6.74
C LYS A 141 -4.73 -10.04 6.31
N TYR A 142 -4.12 -9.16 5.52
CA TYR A 142 -2.85 -9.45 4.85
C TYR A 142 -1.62 -8.85 5.53
N LYS A 143 -1.76 -7.92 6.45
CA LYS A 143 -0.64 -7.23 7.08
C LYS A 143 0.38 -8.18 7.72
N LYS A 144 -0.08 -9.10 8.57
CA LYS A 144 0.82 -10.05 9.25
C LYS A 144 1.53 -10.97 8.27
N GLU A 145 0.83 -11.43 7.25
CA GLU A 145 1.39 -12.28 6.21
C GLU A 145 2.41 -11.51 5.37
N PHE A 146 2.11 -10.27 4.99
CA PHE A 146 3.03 -9.40 4.25
C PHE A 146 4.35 -9.21 5.01
N ILE A 147 4.29 -8.84 6.29
CA ILE A 147 5.47 -8.63 7.14
C ILE A 147 6.29 -9.93 7.24
N LYS A 148 5.63 -11.07 7.46
CA LYS A 148 6.29 -12.37 7.52
C LYS A 148 6.99 -12.72 6.21
N LEU A 149 6.32 -12.52 5.07
CA LEU A 149 6.88 -12.75 3.73
C LEU A 149 8.08 -11.83 3.46
N TYR A 150 7.96 -10.56 3.81
CA TYR A 150 9.03 -9.59 3.63
C TYR A 150 10.31 -10.05 4.34
N HIS A 151 10.24 -10.35 5.63
CA HIS A 151 11.42 -10.82 6.39
C HIS A 151 11.95 -12.18 5.93
N LEU A 152 11.10 -13.05 5.39
CA LEU A 152 11.55 -14.31 4.78
C LEU A 152 12.36 -14.03 3.51
N LEU A 153 11.86 -13.19 2.61
CA LEU A 153 12.55 -12.82 1.38
C LEU A 153 13.85 -12.06 1.64
N GLU A 154 13.87 -11.19 2.63
CA GLU A 154 15.06 -10.46 3.09
C GLU A 154 16.17 -11.45 3.50
N LYS A 155 15.87 -12.40 4.38
CA LYS A 155 16.82 -13.44 4.80
C LYS A 155 17.34 -14.32 3.65
N LEU A 156 16.51 -14.54 2.63
CA LEU A 156 16.92 -15.33 1.46
C LEU A 156 17.83 -14.52 0.52
N SER A 157 17.64 -13.20 0.42
CA SER A 157 18.53 -12.34 -0.37
C SER A 157 19.91 -12.20 0.27
N ASP A 158 19.99 -12.00 1.60
CA ASP A 158 21.26 -11.87 2.33
C ASP A 158 22.15 -13.13 2.18
N LYS A 159 21.52 -14.31 2.09
CA LYS A 159 22.28 -15.58 1.88
C LYS A 159 22.87 -15.70 0.48
N LYS A 160 22.27 -15.09 -0.54
CA LYS A 160 22.78 -15.14 -1.91
C LYS A 160 23.98 -14.23 -2.11
N ASP A 161 24.04 -13.12 -1.38
CA ASP A 161 25.13 -12.15 -1.45
C ASP A 161 26.36 -12.60 -0.63
N SER A 162 26.21 -13.68 0.15
CA SER A 162 27.25 -14.25 1.03
C SER A 162 27.95 -15.49 0.44
N CYS A 163 27.59 -15.92 -0.77
CA CYS A 163 28.19 -17.02 -1.52
C CYS A 163 28.91 -16.50 -2.76
#